data_ee964e8b4c687193ea06418d18b9828e
#
_entry.id   ee964e8b4c687193ea06418d18b9828e
#
_cell.length_a   1.000
_cell.length_b   1.000
_cell.length_c   1.000
_cell.angle_alpha   90.00
_cell.angle_beta   90.00
_cell.angle_gamma   90.00
#
_symmetry.space_group_name_H-M   'P 1'
#
loop_
_entity.id
_entity.type
_entity.pdbx_description
1 polymer ?
#
loop_
_entity_poly.entity_id
_entity_poly.type
_entity_poly.pdbx_seq_one_letter_code
_entity_poly.pdbx_strand_id
1 'polypeptide(L)'
;MDKKKLEILLEGCLPYKEPMFHLEQYSTPTTIAAGILNIAYLKGDIEGKKIYDLGCGNGILSIGCALMGADKITGYDIDGNALEVAKKNSEKFCIDNITWVKSSVKNIRGKCDTVIQNPPFGVRNAKADRAFIT
;
A
#
# COMPACT_ATOMS: atom_id res chain seq x y z
N MET A 1 -7.41 15.60 6.23
CA MET A 1 -7.93 15.35 4.87
C MET A 1 -9.15 14.44 4.96
N ASP A 2 -10.24 14.79 4.33
CA ASP A 2 -11.42 13.93 4.36
C ASP A 2 -11.31 12.80 3.34
N LYS A 3 -12.16 11.78 3.50
CA LYS A 3 -12.13 10.58 2.67
C LYS A 3 -12.33 10.88 1.19
N LYS A 4 -13.27 11.77 0.86
CA LYS A 4 -13.59 12.09 -0.53
C LYS A 4 -12.44 12.79 -1.24
N LYS A 5 -11.77 13.72 -0.55
CA LYS A 5 -10.62 14.42 -1.08
C LYS A 5 -9.46 13.46 -1.31
N LEU A 6 -9.23 12.55 -0.37
CA LEU A 6 -8.23 11.51 -0.50
C LEU A 6 -8.52 10.62 -1.71
N GLU A 7 -9.77 10.19 -1.87
CA GLU A 7 -10.18 9.35 -2.99
C GLU A 7 -9.88 10.03 -4.34
N ILE A 8 -10.21 11.31 -4.46
CA ILE A 8 -9.94 12.09 -5.67
C ILE A 8 -8.44 12.15 -5.97
N LEU A 9 -7.63 12.39 -4.95
CA LEU A 9 -6.18 12.44 -5.11
C LEU A 9 -5.62 11.09 -5.55
N LEU A 10 -6.09 10.00 -4.94
CA LEU A 10 -5.60 8.66 -5.25
C LEU A 10 -5.99 8.19 -6.66
N GLU A 11 -7.01 8.77 -7.27
CA GLU A 11 -7.34 8.48 -8.66
C GLU A 11 -6.21 8.83 -9.62
N GLY A 12 -5.28 9.69 -9.18
CA GLY A 12 -4.09 10.01 -9.95
C GLY A 12 -3.04 8.91 -9.99
N CYS A 13 -3.18 7.86 -9.18
CA CYS A 13 -2.24 6.75 -9.20
C CYS A 13 -2.41 5.91 -10.45
N LEU A 14 -1.29 5.61 -11.11
CA LEU A 14 -1.31 4.74 -12.28
C LEU A 14 -1.66 3.31 -11.86
N PRO A 15 -2.49 2.61 -12.65
CA PRO A 15 -2.80 1.23 -12.35
C PRO A 15 -1.61 0.33 -12.70
N TYR A 16 -1.68 -0.92 -12.25
CA TYR A 16 -0.73 -1.93 -12.62
C TYR A 16 -0.84 -2.21 -14.13
N LYS A 17 0.27 -2.10 -14.85
CA LYS A 17 0.25 -2.20 -16.31
C LYS A 17 -0.06 -3.60 -16.84
N GLU A 18 0.51 -4.61 -16.21
CA GLU A 18 0.40 -6.00 -16.66
C GLU A 18 0.18 -6.89 -15.44
N PRO A 19 -1.06 -6.97 -14.97
CA PRO A 19 -1.34 -7.80 -13.80
C PRO A 19 -1.04 -9.26 -14.10
N MET A 20 -0.25 -9.87 -13.25
CA MET A 20 0.07 -11.29 -13.36
C MET A 20 -1.00 -12.08 -12.62
N PHE A 21 -1.97 -12.60 -13.36
CA PHE A 21 -3.13 -13.27 -12.79
C PHE A 21 -2.77 -14.41 -11.83
N HIS A 22 -1.72 -15.16 -12.16
CA HIS A 22 -1.30 -16.27 -11.29
C HIS A 22 -0.74 -15.80 -9.93
N LEU A 23 -0.36 -14.54 -9.81
CA LEU A 23 0.07 -13.94 -8.55
C LEU A 23 -1.05 -13.10 -7.93
N GLU A 24 -2.18 -13.01 -8.59
CA GLU A 24 -3.34 -12.22 -8.15
C GLU A 24 -2.98 -10.77 -7.87
N GLN A 25 -2.22 -10.18 -8.76
CA GLN A 25 -1.79 -8.79 -8.62
C GLN A 25 -2.82 -7.87 -9.25
N TYR A 26 -3.58 -7.19 -8.42
CA TYR A 26 -4.58 -6.23 -8.84
C TYR A 26 -4.30 -4.88 -8.19
N SER A 27 -4.61 -3.81 -8.94
CA SER A 27 -4.60 -2.49 -8.35
C SER A 27 -5.79 -2.37 -7.40
N THR A 28 -5.54 -1.85 -6.21
CA THR A 28 -6.61 -1.59 -5.25
C THR A 28 -7.52 -0.50 -5.78
N PRO A 29 -8.83 -0.74 -5.88
CA PRO A 29 -9.76 0.32 -6.28
C PRO A 29 -9.64 1.52 -5.34
N THR A 30 -9.70 2.71 -5.91
CA THR A 30 -9.53 3.96 -5.17
C THR A 30 -10.49 4.10 -4.00
N THR A 31 -11.75 3.70 -4.21
CA THR A 31 -12.77 3.76 -3.17
C THR A 31 -12.41 2.88 -1.98
N ILE A 32 -11.92 1.67 -2.26
CA ILE A 32 -11.53 0.72 -1.21
C ILE A 32 -10.30 1.24 -0.47
N ALA A 33 -9.31 1.73 -1.21
CA ALA A 33 -8.11 2.29 -0.60
C ALA A 33 -8.44 3.46 0.32
N ALA A 34 -9.26 4.39 -0.15
CA ALA A 34 -9.66 5.54 0.66
C ALA A 34 -10.44 5.11 1.90
N GLY A 35 -11.27 4.08 1.78
CA GLY A 35 -12.03 3.53 2.92
C GLY A 35 -11.12 2.95 4.00
N ILE A 36 -10.17 2.11 3.60
CA ILE A 36 -9.19 1.52 4.51
C ILE A 36 -8.39 2.60 5.22
N LEU A 37 -7.87 3.55 4.46
CA LEU A 37 -7.04 4.62 5.00
C LEU A 37 -7.81 5.54 5.92
N ASN A 38 -9.06 5.84 5.61
CA ASN A 38 -9.89 6.68 6.46
C ASN A 38 -10.12 6.04 7.82
N ILE A 39 -10.43 4.74 7.83
CA ILE A 39 -10.62 4.00 9.09
C ILE A 39 -9.34 4.02 9.92
N ALA A 40 -8.21 3.70 9.31
CA ALA A 40 -6.92 3.68 10.00
C ALA A 40 -6.55 5.07 10.51
N TYR A 41 -6.79 6.11 9.73
CA TYR A 41 -6.51 7.48 10.13
C TYR A 41 -7.34 7.89 11.35
N LEU A 42 -8.64 7.59 11.34
CA LEU A 42 -9.52 7.92 12.45
C LEU A 42 -9.15 7.19 13.74
N LYS A 43 -8.54 6.03 13.63
CA LYS A 43 -8.04 5.28 14.79
C LYS A 43 -6.69 5.79 15.30
N GLY A 44 -6.08 6.76 14.61
CA GLY A 44 -4.77 7.28 14.99
C GLY A 44 -3.60 6.42 14.54
N ASP A 45 -3.81 5.54 13.57
CA ASP A 45 -2.80 4.57 13.14
C ASP A 45 -1.93 5.05 11.97
N ILE A 46 -2.15 6.24 11.45
CA ILE A 46 -1.42 6.75 10.29
C ILE A 46 -0.56 7.97 10.61
N GLU A 47 -1.18 9.03 11.12
CA GLU A 47 -0.48 10.30 11.33
C GLU A 47 0.68 10.15 12.30
N GLY A 48 1.87 10.54 11.87
CA GLY A 48 3.10 10.46 12.66
C GLY A 48 3.65 9.06 12.86
N LYS A 49 3.11 8.08 12.17
CA LYS A 49 3.46 6.66 12.38
C LYS A 49 4.43 6.14 11.34
N LYS A 50 5.18 5.10 11.73
CA LYS A 50 6.02 4.31 10.83
C LYS A 50 5.18 3.15 10.33
N ILE A 51 5.04 3.04 9.02
CA ILE A 51 4.09 2.12 8.39
C ILE A 51 4.77 1.17 7.43
N TYR A 52 4.38 -0.10 7.46
CA TYR A 52 4.73 -1.09 6.45
C TYR A 52 3.51 -1.41 5.61
N ASP A 53 3.69 -1.37 4.29
CA ASP A 53 2.66 -1.72 3.31
C ASP A 53 3.08 -3.04 2.66
N LEU A 54 2.41 -4.12 3.02
CA LEU A 54 2.74 -5.47 2.57
C LEU A 54 1.98 -5.80 1.29
N GLY A 55 2.72 -6.12 0.22
CA GLY A 55 2.13 -6.34 -1.08
C GLY A 55 1.64 -5.03 -1.68
N CYS A 56 2.51 -4.04 -1.73
CA CYS A 56 2.12 -2.65 -2.01
C CYS A 56 1.62 -2.39 -3.44
N GLY A 57 1.90 -3.27 -4.40
CA GLY A 57 1.43 -3.11 -5.77
C GLY A 57 1.83 -1.77 -6.37
N ASN A 58 0.86 -1.01 -6.86
CA ASN A 58 1.10 0.32 -7.44
C ASN A 58 1.34 1.42 -6.39
N GLY A 59 1.35 1.05 -5.12
CA GLY A 59 1.68 1.97 -4.03
C GLY A 59 0.55 2.83 -3.52
N ILE A 60 -0.69 2.58 -3.94
CA ILE A 60 -1.82 3.47 -3.60
C ILE A 60 -2.02 3.63 -2.09
N LEU A 61 -1.89 2.54 -1.31
CA LEU A 61 -2.05 2.62 0.14
C LEU A 61 -0.89 3.38 0.80
N SER A 62 0.34 3.11 0.37
CA SER A 62 1.51 3.83 0.87
C SER A 62 1.41 5.32 0.58
N ILE A 63 1.01 5.67 -0.63
CA ILE A 63 0.86 7.07 -1.03
C ILE A 63 -0.23 7.75 -0.20
N GLY A 64 -1.35 7.06 -0.01
CA GLY A 64 -2.42 7.59 0.85
C GLY A 64 -1.95 7.83 2.28
N CYS A 65 -1.15 6.93 2.84
CA CYS A 65 -0.57 7.10 4.17
C CYS A 65 0.31 8.36 4.23
N ALA A 66 1.15 8.56 3.21
CA ALA A 66 2.00 9.74 3.14
C ALA A 66 1.17 11.03 3.06
N LEU A 67 0.13 11.03 2.24
CA LEU A 67 -0.77 12.18 2.11
C LEU A 67 -1.51 12.48 3.41
N MET A 68 -1.72 11.49 4.25
CA MET A 68 -2.40 11.63 5.53
C MET A 68 -1.46 11.86 6.71
N GLY A 69 -0.18 12.12 6.45
CA GLY A 69 0.76 12.56 7.47
C GLY A 69 1.59 11.47 8.14
N ALA A 70 1.69 10.28 7.55
CA ALA A 70 2.59 9.26 8.07
C ALA A 70 4.03 9.78 8.11
N ASP A 71 4.79 9.35 9.10
CA ASP A 71 6.17 9.77 9.26
C ASP A 71 7.08 9.09 8.24
N LYS A 72 7.00 7.76 8.15
CA LYS A 72 7.82 6.98 7.24
C LYS A 72 7.07 5.74 6.80
N ILE A 73 7.18 5.42 5.51
CA ILE A 73 6.50 4.26 4.95
C ILE A 73 7.50 3.38 4.21
N THR A 74 7.37 2.06 4.36
CA THR A 74 8.10 1.11 3.54
C THR A 74 7.10 0.22 2.84
N GLY A 75 7.13 0.23 1.51
CA GLY A 75 6.28 -0.62 0.69
C GLY A 75 7.06 -1.84 0.22
N TYR A 76 6.51 -3.01 0.45
CA TYR A 76 7.13 -4.29 0.07
C TYR A 76 6.31 -4.98 -1.00
N ASP A 77 6.98 -5.48 -2.02
CA ASP A 77 6.35 -6.31 -3.04
C ASP A 77 7.38 -7.27 -3.63
N ILE A 78 6.93 -8.43 -4.07
CA ILE A 78 7.80 -9.40 -4.72
C ILE A 78 8.02 -9.05 -6.19
N ASP A 79 7.18 -8.21 -6.77
CA ASP A 79 7.24 -7.84 -8.18
C ASP A 79 7.93 -6.48 -8.37
N GLY A 80 9.12 -6.52 -8.98
CA GLY A 80 9.87 -5.32 -9.27
C GLY A 80 9.15 -4.35 -10.20
N ASN A 81 8.32 -4.88 -11.12
CA ASN A 81 7.56 -4.01 -12.03
C ASN A 81 6.49 -3.20 -11.27
N ALA A 82 5.88 -3.82 -10.27
CA ALA A 82 4.94 -3.13 -9.41
C ALA A 82 5.63 -1.99 -8.68
N LEU A 83 6.82 -2.25 -8.14
CA LEU A 83 7.59 -1.24 -7.41
C LEU A 83 7.99 -0.07 -8.29
N GLU A 84 8.27 -0.30 -9.57
CA GLU A 84 8.55 0.79 -10.51
C GLU A 84 7.34 1.69 -10.70
N VAL A 85 6.15 1.09 -10.83
CA VAL A 85 4.90 1.85 -10.94
C VAL A 85 4.64 2.63 -9.65
N ALA A 86 4.83 1.97 -8.50
CA ALA A 86 4.67 2.61 -7.19
C ALA A 86 5.59 3.83 -7.05
N LYS A 87 6.85 3.68 -7.46
CA LYS A 87 7.82 4.76 -7.43
C LYS A 87 7.38 5.94 -8.29
N LYS A 88 6.94 5.67 -9.51
CA LYS A 88 6.44 6.72 -10.41
C LYS A 88 5.23 7.44 -9.81
N ASN A 89 4.33 6.67 -9.19
CA ASN A 89 3.17 7.27 -8.54
C ASN A 89 3.58 8.18 -7.37
N SER A 90 4.52 7.75 -6.54
CA SER A 90 4.97 8.59 -5.43
C SER A 90 5.68 9.86 -5.92
N GLU A 91 6.46 9.76 -6.98
CA GLU A 91 7.12 10.92 -7.58
C GLU A 91 6.10 11.93 -8.12
N LYS A 92 5.00 11.45 -8.68
CA LYS A 92 3.92 12.30 -9.20
C LYS A 92 3.34 13.20 -8.11
N PHE A 93 3.29 12.72 -6.87
CA PHE A 93 2.79 13.48 -5.73
C PHE A 93 3.90 14.17 -4.94
N CYS A 94 5.14 14.13 -5.44
CA CYS A 94 6.31 14.73 -4.76
C CYS A 94 6.51 14.17 -3.35
N ILE A 95 6.26 12.88 -3.17
CA ILE A 95 6.41 12.20 -1.89
C ILE A 95 7.83 11.62 -1.79
N ASP A 96 8.52 11.88 -0.70
CA ASP A 96 9.92 11.46 -0.51
C ASP A 96 10.15 10.59 0.73
N ASN A 97 9.11 10.27 1.49
CA ASN A 97 9.24 9.49 2.73
C ASN A 97 8.80 8.03 2.59
N ILE A 98 8.74 7.51 1.37
CA ILE A 98 8.45 6.11 1.11
C ILE A 98 9.69 5.41 0.57
N THR A 99 10.01 4.25 1.15
CA THR A 99 11.05 3.35 0.63
C THR A 99 10.37 2.15 0.01
N TRP A 100 10.74 1.80 -1.22
CA TRP A 100 10.18 0.66 -1.92
C TRP A 100 11.18 -0.50 -1.89
N VAL A 101 10.74 -1.67 -1.41
CA VAL A 101 11.63 -2.82 -1.23
C VAL A 101 11.06 -4.05 -1.90
N LYS A 102 11.86 -4.68 -2.76
CA LYS A 102 11.50 -5.96 -3.37
C LYS A 102 11.79 -7.07 -2.36
N SER A 103 10.73 -7.63 -1.80
CA SER A 103 10.87 -8.67 -0.78
C SER A 103 9.58 -9.45 -0.62
N SER A 104 9.72 -10.71 -0.23
CA SER A 104 8.61 -11.51 0.25
C SER A 104 8.24 -11.06 1.66
N VAL A 105 6.96 -11.15 2.04
CA VAL A 105 6.52 -10.85 3.41
C VAL A 105 7.22 -11.71 4.45
N LYS A 106 7.69 -12.88 4.07
CA LYS A 106 8.41 -13.79 4.98
C LYS A 106 9.80 -13.27 5.36
N ASN A 107 10.37 -12.39 4.55
CA ASN A 107 11.72 -11.88 4.74
C ASN A 107 11.76 -10.48 5.34
N ILE A 108 10.61 -9.94 5.71
CA ILE A 108 10.55 -8.59 6.28
C ILE A 108 11.05 -8.61 7.71
N ARG A 109 11.96 -7.70 8.00
CA ARG A 109 12.58 -7.53 9.32
C ARG A 109 12.37 -6.10 9.78
N GLY A 110 12.42 -5.91 11.09
CA GLY A 110 12.32 -4.58 11.67
C GLY A 110 10.99 -4.35 12.37
N LYS A 111 10.83 -3.14 12.86
CA LYS A 111 9.66 -2.74 13.64
C LYS A 111 8.96 -1.55 13.01
N CYS A 112 7.65 -1.54 13.10
CA CYS A 112 6.83 -0.43 12.67
C CYS A 112 5.65 -0.27 13.63
N ASP A 113 4.95 0.84 13.50
CA ASP A 113 3.78 1.12 14.34
C ASP A 113 2.52 0.50 13.73
N THR A 114 2.43 0.49 12.41
CA THR A 114 1.21 0.07 11.70
C THR A 114 1.57 -0.75 10.47
N VAL A 115 0.84 -1.82 10.25
CA VAL A 115 0.94 -2.62 9.03
C VAL A 115 -0.35 -2.47 8.24
N ILE A 116 -0.22 -2.10 6.98
CA ILE A 116 -1.35 -1.99 6.06
C ILE A 116 -1.14 -3.00 4.95
N GLN A 117 -2.22 -3.64 4.56
CA GLN A 117 -2.21 -4.56 3.44
C GLN A 117 -3.59 -4.64 2.82
N ASN A 118 -3.61 -4.92 1.53
CA ASN A 118 -4.84 -5.25 0.83
C ASN A 118 -4.61 -6.60 0.19
N PRO A 119 -4.85 -7.71 0.92
CA PRO A 119 -4.59 -9.03 0.39
C PRO A 119 -5.47 -9.30 -0.82
N PRO A 120 -4.99 -10.08 -1.79
CA PRO A 120 -5.82 -10.44 -2.93
C PRO A 120 -7.01 -11.27 -2.47
N PHE A 121 -8.17 -11.01 -3.08
CA PHE A 121 -9.42 -11.67 -2.73
C PHE A 121 -9.66 -12.88 -3.64
N GLY A 122 -10.51 -13.78 -3.18
CA GLY A 122 -11.05 -14.86 -3.96
C GLY A 122 -10.34 -16.18 -3.77
N VAL A 123 -9.32 -16.47 -4.54
CA VAL A 123 -8.73 -17.81 -4.61
C VAL A 123 -7.69 -18.12 -3.53
N ARG A 124 -7.53 -17.26 -2.56
CA ARG A 124 -6.57 -17.49 -1.49
C ARG A 124 -7.12 -18.42 -0.43
N ASN A 125 -6.28 -19.33 0.05
CA ASN A 125 -6.64 -20.12 1.21
C ASN A 125 -6.30 -19.35 2.49
N ALA A 126 -6.93 -19.73 3.59
CA ALA A 126 -6.75 -19.06 4.87
C ALA A 126 -5.30 -19.02 5.34
N LYS A 127 -4.52 -20.05 5.01
CA LYS A 127 -3.12 -20.13 5.39
C LYS A 127 -2.26 -19.10 4.66
N ALA A 128 -2.53 -18.90 3.37
CA ALA A 128 -1.83 -17.91 2.59
C ALA A 128 -2.17 -16.50 3.08
N ASP A 129 -3.44 -16.27 3.43
CA ASP A 129 -3.88 -14.97 3.94
C ASP A 129 -3.20 -14.65 5.27
N ARG A 130 -2.99 -15.63 6.11
CA ARG A 130 -2.30 -15.43 7.38
C ARG A 130 -0.86 -14.95 7.22
N ALA A 131 -0.23 -15.23 6.10
CA ALA A 131 1.12 -14.74 5.84
C ALA A 131 1.18 -13.21 5.77
N PHE A 132 0.05 -12.55 5.54
CA PHE A 132 -0.05 -11.11 5.46
C PHE A 132 -0.57 -10.47 6.74
N ILE A 133 -0.98 -11.26 7.71
CA ILE A 133 -1.49 -10.75 8.98
C ILE A 133 -0.34 -10.71 9.99
N THR A 134 -0.10 -9.56 10.55
CA THR A 134 0.94 -9.39 11.57
C THR A 134 0.39 -8.85 12.86
#